data_5a11a5105346ea4411b7154dd6739eb4
#
_entry.id   5a11a5105346ea4411b7154dd6739eb4
#
_cell.length_a   1.000
_cell.length_b   1.000
_cell.length_c   1.000
_cell.angle_alpha   90.00
_cell.angle_beta   90.00
_cell.angle_gamma   90.00
#
_symmetry.space_group_name_H-M   'P 1'
#
loop_
_entity.id
_entity.type
_entity.pdbx_description
1 polymer ?
#
loop_
_entity_poly.entity_id
_entity_poly.type
_entity_poly.pdbx_seq_one_letter_code
_entity_poly.pdbx_strand_id
1 'polypeptide(L)'
;VAWFSKTLRLWPWPAAISSGLLCAACFAPFDQAWLCWIALTPLLAAIWFSGANSKRRWLRDLMLGYIAGLAFFWVVFSWLRTVTVPGLFLVGAYMAIYFALWSWICGLLRPSLRAPAVAAIRQLPERRAGFAGASTERGGYSAEPEIDSALRRSPWLRSTNNLRLAFLLASVWVAQEWARSLVFSGWGWNTLGAALHAQLAIIQITEFTGVAGLSFLVAFTNVIVLSTARRFILEAQVRPMRAHYDLTFTMAAIVGVMGFGLRALQIQRPAKTLNVALVQPNIPREEKFSPALAQKTFDQFTRLSTPALGASARPDLLVWPESSMPGPVMQDELSHRFVMDFSAAAKTDLLLGTIDLDDSGDYNAALLVSDGGARVQIYRKVHLVPFGEYVPGRRTIPLLARVVGDQVPSDFAFGKEHTVFHLASDKARIAPLICFEDTIGDLARQFVLGGANLLVNVTNDGWFLRSAGSQQHLANAVFRCVETRLPMVRAANTGVTCCINEFGRITQILVDEHGSQFTDGVLTGEISIPTGGELTFYVRHGELFAQGCVGVALLTLVVLSLQLVRRKRAPAAERTT
;
A
#
# COMPACT_ATOMS: atom_id res chain seq x y z
N VAL A 1 35.02 -18.19 22.32
CA VAL A 1 34.06 -19.24 21.89
C VAL A 1 32.69 -19.02 22.56
N ALA A 2 32.60 -18.80 23.89
CA ALA A 2 31.32 -18.60 24.60
C ALA A 2 30.59 -17.31 24.18
N TRP A 3 31.29 -16.23 23.83
CA TRP A 3 30.70 -14.99 23.32
C TRP A 3 30.10 -15.19 21.92
N PHE A 4 30.78 -15.89 21.02
CA PHE A 4 30.30 -16.25 19.67
C PHE A 4 29.06 -17.15 19.72
N SER A 5 28.95 -18.06 20.70
CA SER A 5 27.77 -18.92 20.84
C SER A 5 26.53 -18.18 21.37
N LYS A 6 26.70 -17.11 22.19
CA LYS A 6 25.62 -16.24 22.65
C LYS A 6 25.13 -15.32 21.54
N THR A 7 26.00 -14.71 20.75
CA THR A 7 25.65 -13.87 19.60
C THR A 7 24.92 -14.65 18.52
N LEU A 8 25.29 -15.91 18.27
CA LEU A 8 24.58 -16.82 17.36
C LEU A 8 23.15 -17.16 17.84
N ARG A 9 22.80 -16.99 19.12
CA ARG A 9 21.43 -17.17 19.61
C ARG A 9 20.54 -15.94 19.41
N LEU A 10 21.12 -14.76 19.25
CA LEU A 10 20.40 -13.49 19.15
C LEU A 10 20.14 -13.04 17.72
N TRP A 11 20.78 -13.65 16.69
CA TRP A 11 20.66 -13.24 15.29
C TRP A 11 19.23 -13.09 14.74
N PRO A 12 18.21 -13.83 15.23
CA PRO A 12 16.86 -13.68 14.69
C PRO A 12 16.24 -12.31 14.95
N TRP A 13 16.62 -11.64 16.04
CA TRP A 13 16.08 -10.33 16.38
C TRP A 13 16.58 -9.22 15.45
N PRO A 14 17.91 -9.04 15.25
CA PRO A 14 18.39 -8.12 14.22
C PRO A 14 17.92 -8.47 12.82
N ALA A 15 17.75 -9.75 12.46
CA ALA A 15 17.19 -10.14 11.17
C ALA A 15 15.72 -9.68 11.01
N ALA A 16 14.91 -9.76 12.07
CA ALA A 16 13.54 -9.23 12.07
C ALA A 16 13.53 -7.70 11.91
N ILE A 17 14.38 -6.98 12.66
CA ILE A 17 14.52 -5.52 12.53
C ILE A 17 14.97 -5.16 11.11
N SER A 18 16.00 -5.84 10.58
CA SER A 18 16.49 -5.62 9.21
C SER A 18 15.39 -5.79 8.17
N SER A 19 14.52 -6.80 8.34
CA SER A 19 13.38 -7.02 7.45
C SER A 19 12.41 -5.83 7.46
N GLY A 20 12.07 -5.31 8.65
CA GLY A 20 11.21 -4.11 8.78
C GLY A 20 11.85 -2.88 8.13
N LEU A 21 13.16 -2.67 8.36
CA LEU A 21 13.89 -1.54 7.76
C LEU A 21 14.01 -1.67 6.23
N LEU A 22 14.22 -2.87 5.70
CA LEU A 22 14.23 -3.13 4.26
C LEU A 22 12.86 -2.85 3.64
N CYS A 23 11.76 -3.26 4.31
CA CYS A 23 10.41 -2.89 3.88
C CYS A 23 10.22 -1.37 3.87
N ALA A 24 10.68 -0.66 4.92
CA ALA A 24 10.57 0.80 4.99
C ALA A 24 11.39 1.51 3.89
N ALA A 25 12.57 0.98 3.58
CA ALA A 25 13.42 1.52 2.52
C ALA A 25 12.79 1.43 1.11
N CYS A 26 11.75 0.60 0.92
CA CYS A 26 11.02 0.53 -0.35
C CYS A 26 10.14 1.76 -0.62
N PHE A 27 9.87 2.59 0.37
CA PHE A 27 8.97 3.75 0.29
C PHE A 27 9.73 5.06 0.45
N ALA A 28 9.08 6.17 0.06
CA ALA A 28 9.61 7.51 0.29
C ALA A 28 9.92 7.73 1.79
N PRO A 29 11.03 8.40 2.11
CA PRO A 29 11.91 9.15 1.22
C PRO A 29 13.05 8.33 0.58
N PHE A 30 13.11 7.03 0.83
CA PHE A 30 14.22 6.19 0.34
C PHE A 30 14.00 5.66 -1.08
N ASP A 31 12.76 5.28 -1.43
CA ASP A 31 12.29 4.83 -2.76
C ASP A 31 13.10 3.69 -3.39
N GLN A 32 13.67 2.79 -2.55
CA GLN A 32 14.42 1.62 -3.00
C GLN A 32 13.48 0.45 -3.32
N ALA A 33 12.56 0.64 -4.27
CA ALA A 33 11.51 -0.33 -4.62
C ALA A 33 12.03 -1.75 -4.92
N TRP A 34 13.26 -1.88 -5.47
CA TRP A 34 13.86 -3.19 -5.78
C TRP A 34 14.10 -4.06 -4.54
N LEU A 35 14.21 -3.46 -3.35
CA LEU A 35 14.38 -4.20 -2.09
C LEU A 35 13.13 -5.01 -1.73
N CYS A 36 11.94 -4.65 -2.23
CA CYS A 36 10.70 -5.36 -1.91
C CYS A 36 10.78 -6.87 -2.22
N TRP A 37 11.56 -7.27 -3.23
CA TRP A 37 11.72 -8.66 -3.66
C TRP A 37 12.47 -9.54 -2.65
N ILE A 38 13.16 -8.94 -1.68
CA ILE A 38 13.96 -9.63 -0.64
C ILE A 38 13.66 -9.14 0.78
N ALA A 39 12.86 -8.10 0.95
CA ALA A 39 12.67 -7.41 2.23
C ALA A 39 12.11 -8.29 3.35
N LEU A 40 11.23 -9.26 3.03
CA LEU A 40 10.68 -10.20 4.02
C LEU A 40 11.58 -11.41 4.27
N THR A 41 12.61 -11.63 3.45
CA THR A 41 13.49 -12.79 3.52
C THR A 41 14.23 -12.91 4.86
N PRO A 42 14.78 -11.84 5.48
CA PRO A 42 15.44 -11.95 6.78
C PRO A 42 14.50 -12.39 7.91
N LEU A 43 13.25 -11.87 7.93
CA LEU A 43 12.24 -12.27 8.91
C LEU A 43 11.83 -13.73 8.73
N LEU A 44 11.55 -14.15 7.50
CA LEU A 44 11.25 -15.55 7.18
C LEU A 44 12.39 -16.48 7.59
N ALA A 45 13.65 -16.09 7.34
CA ALA A 45 14.82 -16.85 7.75
C ALA A 45 14.89 -16.96 9.29
N ALA A 46 14.65 -15.85 10.00
CA ALA A 46 14.61 -15.84 11.46
C ALA A 46 13.54 -16.78 12.01
N ILE A 47 12.34 -16.82 11.41
CA ILE A 47 11.25 -17.70 11.80
C ILE A 47 11.59 -19.17 11.51
N TRP A 48 12.11 -19.48 10.32
CA TRP A 48 12.27 -20.87 9.88
C TRP A 48 13.53 -21.55 10.41
N PHE A 49 14.64 -20.83 10.53
CA PHE A 49 15.97 -21.43 10.85
C PHE A 49 16.39 -21.25 12.31
N SER A 50 15.54 -20.68 13.17
CA SER A 50 15.86 -20.51 14.57
C SER A 50 14.76 -21.02 15.49
N GLY A 51 15.03 -21.06 16.80
CA GLY A 51 14.05 -21.41 17.85
C GLY A 51 13.64 -22.88 17.88
N ALA A 52 14.45 -23.82 17.33
CA ALA A 52 14.15 -25.26 17.38
C ALA A 52 13.88 -25.76 18.80
N ASN A 53 14.58 -25.23 19.79
CA ASN A 53 14.50 -25.63 21.20
C ASN A 53 13.65 -24.70 22.07
N SER A 54 12.89 -23.76 21.49
CA SER A 54 12.03 -22.84 22.26
C SER A 54 10.75 -23.53 22.72
N LYS A 55 10.48 -23.52 24.05
CA LYS A 55 9.23 -24.05 24.62
C LYS A 55 7.99 -23.28 24.16
N ARG A 56 8.12 -21.96 23.86
CA ARG A 56 7.03 -21.08 23.41
C ARG A 56 7.32 -20.53 22.02
N ARG A 57 7.54 -21.43 21.07
CA ARG A 57 7.93 -21.10 19.69
C ARG A 57 6.93 -20.13 19.01
N TRP A 58 5.64 -20.37 19.20
CA TRP A 58 4.59 -19.54 18.63
C TRP A 58 4.67 -18.07 19.08
N LEU A 59 4.92 -17.83 20.38
CA LEU A 59 5.05 -16.49 20.94
C LEU A 59 6.30 -15.78 20.38
N ARG A 60 7.39 -16.53 20.24
CA ARG A 60 8.62 -16.01 19.65
C ARG A 60 8.43 -15.60 18.19
N ASP A 61 7.78 -16.44 17.38
CA ASP A 61 7.54 -16.15 15.97
C ASP A 61 6.62 -14.93 15.82
N LEU A 62 5.62 -14.80 16.70
CA LEU A 62 4.75 -13.62 16.81
C LEU A 62 5.56 -12.36 17.18
N MET A 63 6.45 -12.45 18.18
CA MET A 63 7.28 -11.32 18.61
C MET A 63 8.30 -10.89 17.55
N LEU A 64 8.88 -11.81 16.79
CA LEU A 64 9.76 -11.47 15.66
C LEU A 64 9.01 -10.64 14.62
N GLY A 65 7.79 -11.06 14.26
CA GLY A 65 6.95 -10.29 13.35
C GLY A 65 6.55 -8.94 13.91
N TYR A 66 6.20 -8.88 15.21
CA TYR A 66 5.85 -7.62 15.85
C TYR A 66 7.00 -6.60 15.81
N ILE A 67 8.22 -7.04 16.13
CA ILE A 67 9.42 -6.19 16.07
C ILE A 67 9.73 -5.75 14.63
N ALA A 68 9.60 -6.64 13.66
CA ALA A 68 9.73 -6.27 12.24
C ALA A 68 8.68 -5.23 11.84
N GLY A 69 7.43 -5.40 12.26
CA GLY A 69 6.35 -4.44 12.04
C GLY A 69 6.61 -3.09 12.69
N LEU A 70 7.09 -3.05 13.93
CA LEU A 70 7.49 -1.81 14.61
C LEU A 70 8.60 -1.09 13.83
N ALA A 71 9.66 -1.82 13.43
CA ALA A 71 10.75 -1.26 12.64
C ALA A 71 10.27 -0.70 11.29
N PHE A 72 9.29 -1.34 10.65
CA PHE A 72 8.70 -0.86 9.41
C PHE A 72 7.84 0.39 9.65
N PHE A 73 6.82 0.29 10.49
CA PHE A 73 5.80 1.35 10.61
C PHE A 73 6.32 2.61 11.30
N TRP A 74 7.21 2.50 12.30
CA TRP A 74 7.78 3.70 12.91
C TRP A 74 8.68 4.50 11.97
N VAL A 75 9.35 3.82 11.04
CA VAL A 75 10.16 4.50 10.01
C VAL A 75 9.26 5.08 8.93
N VAL A 76 8.37 4.27 8.33
CA VAL A 76 7.55 4.72 7.20
C VAL A 76 6.52 5.77 7.60
N PHE A 77 6.00 5.70 8.83
CA PHE A 77 5.07 6.70 9.39
C PHE A 77 5.75 7.82 10.17
N SER A 78 7.09 7.98 10.07
CA SER A 78 7.82 9.03 10.77
C SER A 78 7.26 10.44 10.53
N TRP A 79 6.56 10.65 9.41
CA TRP A 79 5.84 11.88 9.11
C TRP A 79 4.65 12.15 10.08
N LEU A 80 4.07 11.13 10.72
CA LEU A 80 3.01 11.33 11.73
C LEU A 80 3.47 12.19 12.92
N ARG A 81 4.78 12.29 13.17
CA ARG A 81 5.31 13.18 14.21
C ARG A 81 4.92 14.65 14.00
N THR A 82 4.66 15.06 12.76
CA THR A 82 4.21 16.43 12.42
C THR A 82 2.75 16.66 12.80
N VAL A 83 1.98 15.57 12.93
CA VAL A 83 0.58 15.59 13.36
C VAL A 83 0.50 15.31 14.86
N THR A 84 1.05 14.17 15.31
CA THR A 84 1.02 13.77 16.71
C THR A 84 2.13 12.74 17.02
N VAL A 85 2.97 13.02 18.00
CA VAL A 85 4.04 12.10 18.42
C VAL A 85 3.45 10.82 19.07
N PRO A 86 2.49 10.89 20.00
CA PRO A 86 1.84 9.69 20.53
C PRO A 86 1.15 8.86 19.44
N GLY A 87 0.53 9.52 18.44
CA GLY A 87 -0.11 8.87 17.31
C GLY A 87 0.87 8.03 16.49
N LEU A 88 2.08 8.52 16.22
CA LEU A 88 3.12 7.75 15.54
C LEU A 88 3.38 6.40 16.24
N PHE A 89 3.58 6.42 17.55
CA PHE A 89 3.89 5.21 18.30
C PHE A 89 2.69 4.26 18.40
N LEU A 90 1.49 4.79 18.67
CA LEU A 90 0.27 4.00 18.82
C LEU A 90 -0.17 3.36 17.50
N VAL A 91 -0.21 4.14 16.42
CA VAL A 91 -0.57 3.63 15.08
C VAL A 91 0.46 2.62 14.62
N GLY A 92 1.75 2.89 14.77
CA GLY A 92 2.81 1.94 14.42
C GLY A 92 2.72 0.64 15.22
N ALA A 93 2.45 0.70 16.53
CA ALA A 93 2.27 -0.47 17.39
C ALA A 93 1.03 -1.28 16.99
N TYR A 94 -0.09 -0.62 16.68
CA TYR A 94 -1.30 -1.27 16.17
C TYR A 94 -1.02 -1.97 14.83
N MET A 95 -0.40 -1.29 13.90
CA MET A 95 -0.09 -1.84 12.57
C MET A 95 0.90 -3.01 12.64
N ALA A 96 1.83 -3.01 13.61
CA ALA A 96 2.78 -4.10 13.81
C ALA A 96 2.11 -5.43 14.17
N ILE A 97 0.88 -5.41 14.70
CA ILE A 97 0.09 -6.62 15.01
C ILE A 97 -0.14 -7.46 13.74
N TYR A 98 -0.35 -6.84 12.60
CA TYR A 98 -0.58 -7.55 11.33
C TYR A 98 0.66 -8.32 10.87
N PHE A 99 1.86 -7.74 11.02
CA PHE A 99 3.13 -8.46 10.80
C PHE A 99 3.30 -9.62 11.79
N ALA A 100 2.93 -9.42 13.05
CA ALA A 100 3.01 -10.46 14.07
C ALA A 100 2.13 -11.67 13.72
N LEU A 101 0.88 -11.42 13.31
CA LEU A 101 -0.06 -12.47 12.91
C LEU A 101 0.44 -13.24 11.67
N TRP A 102 0.93 -12.54 10.66
CA TRP A 102 1.53 -13.18 9.49
C TRP A 102 2.73 -14.06 9.87
N SER A 103 3.62 -13.54 10.71
CA SER A 103 4.81 -14.26 11.17
C SER A 103 4.48 -15.49 11.99
N TRP A 104 3.45 -15.43 12.81
CA TRP A 104 2.93 -16.58 13.54
C TRP A 104 2.47 -17.68 12.58
N ILE A 105 1.72 -17.34 11.53
CA ILE A 105 1.26 -18.31 10.51
C ILE A 105 2.46 -18.86 9.73
N CYS A 106 3.47 -18.03 9.37
CA CYS A 106 4.73 -18.50 8.78
C CYS A 106 5.45 -19.53 9.67
N GLY A 107 5.35 -19.37 10.98
CA GLY A 107 5.87 -20.33 11.95
C GLY A 107 5.10 -21.65 11.98
N LEU A 108 3.77 -21.61 11.84
CA LEU A 108 2.91 -22.81 11.77
C LEU A 108 3.13 -23.61 10.47
N LEU A 109 3.34 -22.91 9.36
CA LEU A 109 3.58 -23.48 8.03
C LEU A 109 5.06 -23.76 7.74
N ARG A 110 5.92 -23.65 8.75
CA ARG A 110 7.36 -23.86 8.63
C ARG A 110 7.69 -25.16 7.90
N PRO A 111 8.58 -25.15 6.89
CA PRO A 111 9.09 -26.38 6.27
C PRO A 111 9.77 -27.27 7.31
N SER A 112 9.43 -28.56 7.33
CA SER A 112 10.10 -29.50 8.25
C SER A 112 11.60 -29.56 7.94
N LEU A 113 12.41 -29.04 8.86
CA LEU A 113 13.86 -29.25 8.87
C LEU A 113 14.10 -30.64 9.50
N ARG A 114 13.92 -31.73 8.75
CA ARG A 114 14.35 -33.05 9.27
C ARG A 114 15.86 -33.04 9.45
N ALA A 115 16.29 -33.52 10.62
CA ALA A 115 17.65 -33.51 11.18
C ALA A 115 18.80 -34.08 10.34
N PRO A 116 18.64 -34.77 9.18
CA PRO A 116 19.79 -35.36 8.47
C PRO A 116 20.79 -34.34 7.90
N ALA A 117 20.29 -33.14 7.48
CA ALA A 117 21.20 -32.15 6.89
C ALA A 117 22.16 -31.52 7.93
N VAL A 118 21.71 -31.34 9.17
CA VAL A 118 22.52 -30.76 10.25
C VAL A 118 23.49 -31.78 10.82
N ALA A 119 23.10 -33.06 10.87
CA ALA A 119 23.98 -34.16 11.29
C ALA A 119 25.09 -34.44 10.26
N ALA A 120 24.77 -34.38 8.96
CA ALA A 120 25.74 -34.54 7.89
C ALA A 120 26.81 -33.41 7.88
N ILE A 121 26.41 -32.17 8.18
CA ILE A 121 27.34 -31.03 8.28
C ILE A 121 28.25 -31.15 9.52
N ARG A 122 27.77 -31.72 10.63
CA ARG A 122 28.60 -31.95 11.83
C ARG A 122 29.63 -33.09 11.67
N GLN A 123 29.39 -34.02 10.75
CA GLN A 123 30.27 -35.18 10.52
C GLN A 123 31.30 -34.94 9.41
N LEU A 124 31.22 -33.85 8.65
CA LEU A 124 32.18 -33.55 7.56
C LEU A 124 33.64 -33.30 7.99
N PRO A 125 33.97 -32.74 9.17
CA PRO A 125 35.38 -32.60 9.59
C PRO A 125 36.07 -33.92 9.99
N GLU A 126 35.33 -34.90 10.51
CA GLU A 126 35.92 -36.14 11.04
C GLU A 126 36.25 -37.18 9.96
N ARG A 127 35.59 -37.13 8.81
CA ARG A 127 35.89 -38.06 7.70
C ARG A 127 37.15 -37.72 6.88
N ARG A 128 37.70 -36.52 7.00
CA ARG A 128 38.96 -36.17 6.30
C ARG A 128 40.25 -36.57 7.03
N ALA A 129 40.14 -36.94 8.30
CA ALA A 129 41.31 -37.40 9.11
C ALA A 129 41.55 -38.91 9.09
N GLY A 130 40.68 -39.70 8.44
CA GLY A 130 40.70 -41.17 8.50
C GLY A 130 41.17 -41.90 7.23
N PHE A 131 41.81 -41.22 6.27
CA PHE A 131 42.38 -41.93 5.09
C PHE A 131 43.87 -42.16 5.22
N ALA A 132 44.24 -43.01 6.14
CA ALA A 132 45.52 -43.72 6.10
C ALA A 132 45.38 -45.02 6.88
N GLY A 133 45.27 -46.15 6.16
CA GLY A 133 45.55 -47.50 6.66
C GLY A 133 44.32 -48.37 6.93
N ALA A 134 44.31 -49.48 6.19
CA ALA A 134 43.90 -50.84 6.50
C ALA A 134 42.73 -51.44 5.71
N SER A 135 43.12 -52.33 4.82
CA SER A 135 42.72 -53.73 4.61
C SER A 135 41.25 -54.15 4.77
N THR A 136 40.78 -54.69 3.70
CA THR A 136 39.80 -55.77 3.49
C THR A 136 39.22 -56.48 4.73
N GLU A 137 37.91 -56.27 4.97
CA GLU A 137 37.02 -57.32 5.40
C GLU A 137 35.63 -57.11 4.83
N ARG A 138 35.11 -58.14 4.16
CA ARG A 138 33.76 -58.23 3.65
C ARG A 138 32.82 -58.52 4.84
N GLY A 139 31.99 -57.60 5.17
CA GLY A 139 30.90 -57.78 6.07
C GLY A 139 29.75 -56.87 5.66
N GLY A 140 28.75 -57.42 5.01
CA GLY A 140 27.58 -56.68 4.58
C GLY A 140 26.78 -56.20 5.79
N TYR A 141 26.53 -54.89 5.86
CA TYR A 141 25.40 -54.34 6.58
C TYR A 141 24.82 -53.16 5.81
N SER A 142 23.69 -53.42 5.25
CA SER A 142 22.77 -52.41 4.66
C SER A 142 22.16 -51.56 5.75
N ALA A 143 22.81 -50.46 6.09
CA ALA A 143 22.24 -49.41 6.90
C ALA A 143 22.22 -48.08 6.11
N GLU A 144 21.68 -48.12 4.91
CA GLU A 144 21.41 -46.95 4.08
C GLU A 144 19.95 -46.83 3.71
N PRO A 145 18.96 -46.77 4.55
CA PRO A 145 17.61 -46.54 3.97
C PRO A 145 16.92 -45.23 4.30
N GLU A 146 17.29 -44.46 5.33
CA GLU A 146 16.45 -43.33 5.73
C GLU A 146 16.94 -41.95 5.28
N ILE A 147 18.22 -41.77 5.07
CA ILE A 147 18.77 -40.49 4.59
C ILE A 147 18.44 -40.29 3.11
N ASP A 148 18.34 -41.35 2.35
CA ASP A 148 18.18 -41.32 0.90
C ASP A 148 16.73 -41.03 0.44
N SER A 149 15.72 -41.39 1.20
CA SER A 149 14.30 -41.19 0.80
C SER A 149 13.86 -39.72 0.81
N ALA A 150 14.30 -38.92 1.80
CA ALA A 150 13.99 -37.48 1.86
C ALA A 150 14.83 -36.67 0.86
N LEU A 151 16.01 -37.17 0.51
CA LEU A 151 16.93 -36.57 -0.46
C LEU A 151 16.60 -36.98 -1.91
N ARG A 152 15.87 -38.07 -2.11
CA ARG A 152 15.40 -38.57 -3.44
C ARG A 152 14.10 -37.93 -3.92
N ARG A 153 13.44 -37.02 -3.17
CA ARG A 153 12.27 -36.33 -3.70
C ARG A 153 12.64 -35.63 -5.01
N SER A 154 11.86 -35.87 -6.06
CA SER A 154 12.13 -35.28 -7.36
C SER A 154 12.21 -33.74 -7.24
N PRO A 155 13.03 -33.07 -8.04
CA PRO A 155 13.13 -31.61 -8.05
C PRO A 155 11.75 -30.95 -8.24
N TRP A 156 10.87 -31.61 -9.01
CA TRP A 156 9.50 -31.20 -9.26
C TRP A 156 8.67 -31.18 -7.97
N LEU A 157 8.66 -32.27 -7.19
CA LEU A 157 7.89 -32.38 -5.95
C LEU A 157 8.34 -31.35 -4.90
N ARG A 158 9.63 -31.03 -4.86
CA ARG A 158 10.14 -29.97 -3.98
C ARG A 158 9.70 -28.59 -4.43
N SER A 159 9.79 -28.33 -5.73
CA SER A 159 9.36 -27.06 -6.31
C SER A 159 7.87 -26.84 -6.12
N THR A 160 7.03 -27.83 -6.33
CA THR A 160 5.58 -27.73 -6.09
C THR A 160 5.24 -27.47 -4.62
N ASN A 161 5.97 -28.09 -3.67
CA ASN A 161 5.79 -27.81 -2.25
C ASN A 161 6.19 -26.37 -1.88
N ASN A 162 7.28 -25.84 -2.46
CA ASN A 162 7.69 -24.46 -2.25
C ASN A 162 6.70 -23.46 -2.87
N LEU A 163 6.22 -23.73 -4.08
CA LEU A 163 5.20 -22.91 -4.75
C LEU A 163 3.90 -22.89 -3.93
N ARG A 164 3.45 -24.06 -3.44
CA ARG A 164 2.29 -24.14 -2.54
C ARG A 164 2.50 -23.32 -1.27
N LEU A 165 3.65 -23.44 -0.62
CA LEU A 165 3.96 -22.68 0.58
C LEU A 165 4.00 -21.17 0.30
N ALA A 166 4.65 -20.76 -0.79
CA ALA A 166 4.69 -19.36 -1.21
C ALA A 166 3.29 -18.81 -1.49
N PHE A 167 2.44 -19.59 -2.18
CA PHE A 167 1.06 -19.23 -2.45
C PHE A 167 0.25 -19.00 -1.17
N LEU A 168 0.34 -19.94 -0.20
CA LEU A 168 -0.37 -19.82 1.07
C LEU A 168 0.11 -18.60 1.88
N LEU A 169 1.43 -18.39 2.00
CA LEU A 169 1.97 -17.27 2.78
C LEU A 169 1.72 -15.92 2.11
N ALA A 170 1.76 -15.84 0.78
CA ALA A 170 1.41 -14.63 0.04
C ALA A 170 -0.09 -14.32 0.18
N SER A 171 -0.97 -15.33 0.13
CA SER A 171 -2.40 -15.14 0.37
C SER A 171 -2.68 -14.61 1.78
N VAL A 172 -1.99 -15.14 2.80
CA VAL A 172 -2.10 -14.63 4.18
C VAL A 172 -1.58 -13.19 4.29
N TRP A 173 -0.51 -12.84 3.54
CA TRP A 173 -0.02 -11.47 3.49
C TRP A 173 -1.07 -10.52 2.94
N VAL A 174 -1.67 -10.84 1.80
CA VAL A 174 -2.75 -10.03 1.20
C VAL A 174 -3.96 -9.96 2.13
N ALA A 175 -4.34 -11.08 2.75
CA ALA A 175 -5.48 -11.11 3.67
C ALA A 175 -5.31 -10.14 4.85
N GLN A 176 -4.10 -10.03 5.44
CA GLN A 176 -3.84 -9.10 6.53
C GLN A 176 -3.78 -7.63 6.04
N GLU A 177 -3.25 -7.35 4.84
CA GLU A 177 -3.30 -6.00 4.27
C GLU A 177 -4.74 -5.57 3.97
N TRP A 178 -5.56 -6.48 3.44
CA TRP A 178 -6.97 -6.22 3.18
C TRP A 178 -7.77 -6.02 4.48
N ALA A 179 -7.54 -6.85 5.51
CA ALA A 179 -8.15 -6.65 6.82
C ALA A 179 -7.78 -5.29 7.43
N ARG A 180 -6.52 -4.85 7.28
CA ARG A 180 -6.03 -3.55 7.72
C ARG A 180 -6.72 -2.37 7.02
N SER A 181 -7.13 -2.56 5.75
CA SER A 181 -7.85 -1.53 5.00
C SER A 181 -9.34 -1.42 5.34
N LEU A 182 -9.87 -2.28 6.23
CA LEU A 182 -11.27 -2.30 6.65
C LEU A 182 -11.48 -1.98 8.13
N VAL A 183 -10.56 -2.45 9.00
CA VAL A 183 -10.72 -2.31 10.45
C VAL A 183 -10.53 -0.85 10.87
N PHE A 184 -11.41 -0.32 11.74
CA PHE A 184 -11.47 1.08 12.20
C PHE A 184 -11.57 2.10 11.04
N SER A 185 -12.47 1.84 10.07
CA SER A 185 -12.64 2.57 8.79
C SER A 185 -11.46 2.44 7.81
N GLY A 186 -10.44 1.66 8.16
CA GLY A 186 -9.40 1.25 7.26
C GLY A 186 -8.20 2.20 7.16
N TRP A 187 -7.01 1.60 7.13
CA TRP A 187 -5.75 2.29 6.85
C TRP A 187 -4.92 1.48 5.84
N GLY A 188 -5.27 1.60 4.55
CA GLY A 188 -4.60 0.89 3.44
C GLY A 188 -3.22 1.43 3.07
N TRP A 189 -2.65 2.35 3.83
CA TRP A 189 -1.41 3.05 3.53
C TRP A 189 -0.19 2.11 3.50
N ASN A 190 0.71 2.29 2.51
CA ASN A 190 1.95 1.53 2.37
C ASN A 190 1.76 0.00 2.37
N THR A 191 0.84 -0.51 1.54
CA THR A 191 0.82 -1.94 1.20
C THR A 191 2.11 -2.32 0.48
N LEU A 192 2.54 -3.57 0.58
CA LEU A 192 3.82 -4.01 -0.01
C LEU A 192 3.86 -3.80 -1.53
N GLY A 193 2.71 -3.95 -2.20
CA GLY A 193 2.57 -3.67 -3.63
C GLY A 193 2.73 -2.20 -3.99
N ALA A 194 2.38 -1.29 -3.08
CA ALA A 194 2.49 0.15 -3.32
C ALA A 194 3.95 0.63 -3.47
N ALA A 195 4.91 -0.14 -2.95
CA ALA A 195 6.34 0.12 -3.19
C ALA A 195 6.72 0.15 -4.68
N LEU A 196 5.93 -0.48 -5.54
CA LEU A 196 6.19 -0.59 -6.98
C LEU A 196 5.54 0.53 -7.81
N HIS A 197 4.94 1.55 -7.21
CA HIS A 197 4.16 2.60 -7.89
C HIS A 197 4.88 3.25 -9.09
N ALA A 198 6.19 3.42 -9.03
CA ALA A 198 7.00 3.99 -10.10
C ALA A 198 7.37 2.99 -11.21
N GLN A 199 7.09 1.70 -11.04
CA GLN A 199 7.45 0.63 -11.98
C GLN A 199 6.32 0.39 -12.98
N LEU A 200 6.14 1.32 -13.92
CA LEU A 200 4.97 1.39 -14.82
C LEU A 200 4.60 0.06 -15.47
N ALA A 201 5.59 -0.73 -15.94
CA ALA A 201 5.30 -2.01 -16.58
C ALA A 201 4.69 -3.04 -15.61
N ILE A 202 5.14 -3.07 -14.34
CA ILE A 202 4.66 -4.06 -13.37
C ILE A 202 3.29 -3.68 -12.83
N ILE A 203 3.03 -2.39 -12.59
CA ILE A 203 1.77 -1.94 -11.98
C ILE A 203 0.55 -2.13 -12.89
N GLN A 204 0.73 -2.34 -14.20
CA GLN A 204 -0.40 -2.51 -15.12
C GLN A 204 -1.29 -3.71 -14.77
N ILE A 205 -0.76 -4.74 -14.09
CA ILE A 205 -1.54 -5.90 -13.64
C ILE A 205 -2.65 -5.54 -12.65
N THR A 206 -2.56 -4.35 -12.01
CA THR A 206 -3.56 -3.90 -11.04
C THR A 206 -4.93 -3.64 -11.65
N GLU A 207 -5.04 -3.49 -12.98
CA GLU A 207 -6.35 -3.44 -13.66
C GLU A 207 -7.17 -4.75 -13.50
N PHE A 208 -6.52 -5.86 -13.09
CA PHE A 208 -7.18 -7.13 -12.80
C PHE A 208 -7.28 -7.40 -11.30
N THR A 209 -6.22 -7.13 -10.55
CA THR A 209 -6.04 -7.63 -9.19
C THR A 209 -6.10 -6.55 -8.12
N GLY A 210 -6.18 -5.27 -8.50
CA GLY A 210 -5.85 -4.17 -7.61
C GLY A 210 -4.39 -4.27 -7.13
N VAL A 211 -3.99 -3.39 -6.23
CA VAL A 211 -2.64 -3.39 -5.60
C VAL A 211 -2.36 -4.70 -4.86
N ALA A 212 -3.40 -5.41 -4.43
CA ALA A 212 -3.31 -6.69 -3.73
C ALA A 212 -2.52 -7.76 -4.53
N GLY A 213 -2.66 -7.80 -5.87
CA GLY A 213 -1.89 -8.70 -6.71
C GLY A 213 -0.40 -8.45 -6.71
N LEU A 214 0.01 -7.19 -6.61
CA LEU A 214 1.43 -6.82 -6.47
C LEU A 214 1.97 -7.23 -5.10
N SER A 215 1.23 -6.97 -4.01
CA SER A 215 1.59 -7.43 -2.67
C SER A 215 1.74 -8.95 -2.62
N PHE A 216 0.83 -9.68 -3.28
CA PHE A 216 0.91 -11.13 -3.43
C PHE A 216 2.21 -11.55 -4.15
N LEU A 217 2.49 -10.97 -5.32
CA LEU A 217 3.66 -11.31 -6.14
C LEU A 217 4.97 -11.07 -5.38
N VAL A 218 5.06 -9.95 -4.66
CA VAL A 218 6.23 -9.60 -3.85
C VAL A 218 6.40 -10.58 -2.68
N ALA A 219 5.35 -10.82 -1.89
CA ALA A 219 5.41 -11.76 -0.77
C ALA A 219 5.71 -13.19 -1.23
N PHE A 220 5.10 -13.64 -2.34
CA PHE A 220 5.38 -14.93 -2.97
C PHE A 220 6.86 -15.07 -3.35
N THR A 221 7.40 -14.04 -3.99
CA THR A 221 8.81 -14.03 -4.43
C THR A 221 9.77 -14.12 -3.24
N ASN A 222 9.52 -13.41 -2.14
CA ASN A 222 10.34 -13.50 -0.93
C ASN A 222 10.42 -14.94 -0.38
N VAL A 223 9.33 -15.69 -0.39
CA VAL A 223 9.31 -17.09 0.05
C VAL A 223 10.14 -17.97 -0.88
N ILE A 224 10.02 -17.76 -2.20
CA ILE A 224 10.80 -18.53 -3.19
C ILE A 224 12.29 -18.18 -3.12
N VAL A 225 12.64 -16.90 -2.97
CA VAL A 225 14.03 -16.46 -2.79
C VAL A 225 14.66 -17.16 -1.58
N LEU A 226 13.99 -17.16 -0.42
CA LEU A 226 14.50 -17.86 0.76
C LEU A 226 14.63 -19.36 0.54
N SER A 227 13.62 -19.99 -0.08
CA SER A 227 13.64 -21.43 -0.37
C SER A 227 14.77 -21.80 -1.31
N THR A 228 15.08 -20.94 -2.28
CA THR A 228 16.17 -21.09 -3.23
C THR A 228 17.52 -20.88 -2.55
N ALA A 229 17.69 -19.79 -1.78
CA ALA A 229 18.90 -19.51 -1.02
C ALA A 229 19.25 -20.67 -0.06
N ARG A 230 18.24 -21.22 0.63
CA ARG A 230 18.40 -22.41 1.47
C ARG A 230 19.00 -23.59 0.71
N ARG A 231 18.52 -23.85 -0.52
CA ARG A 231 19.06 -24.96 -1.34
C ARG A 231 20.51 -24.69 -1.74
N PHE A 232 20.83 -23.47 -2.17
CA PHE A 232 22.21 -23.12 -2.53
C PHE A 232 23.17 -23.23 -1.34
N ILE A 233 22.78 -22.78 -0.16
CA ILE A 233 23.65 -22.79 1.03
C ILE A 233 23.80 -24.20 1.63
N LEU A 234 22.70 -24.96 1.73
CA LEU A 234 22.68 -26.23 2.46
C LEU A 234 22.85 -27.47 1.58
N GLU A 235 22.46 -27.40 0.31
CA GLU A 235 22.45 -28.56 -0.58
C GLU A 235 23.60 -28.54 -1.61
N ALA A 236 24.17 -27.38 -1.94
CA ALA A 236 25.25 -27.26 -2.94
C ALA A 236 26.53 -28.00 -2.54
N GLN A 237 26.78 -28.18 -1.23
CA GLN A 237 27.96 -28.92 -0.72
C GLN A 237 27.83 -30.44 -0.86
N VAL A 238 26.62 -30.95 -1.12
CA VAL A 238 26.33 -32.39 -1.06
C VAL A 238 25.93 -32.97 -2.41
N ARG A 239 25.51 -32.15 -3.38
CA ARG A 239 24.99 -32.63 -4.67
C ARG A 239 25.19 -31.65 -5.81
N PRO A 240 25.26 -32.12 -7.09
CA PRO A 240 25.26 -31.23 -8.25
C PRO A 240 23.97 -30.39 -8.30
N MET A 241 24.09 -29.14 -8.79
CA MET A 241 22.96 -28.21 -8.94
C MET A 241 21.80 -28.88 -9.70
N ARG A 242 20.63 -28.94 -9.06
CA ARG A 242 19.42 -29.46 -9.68
C ARG A 242 18.50 -28.33 -10.12
N ALA A 243 17.61 -28.59 -11.08
CA ALA A 243 16.63 -27.63 -11.57
C ALA A 243 15.77 -27.03 -10.45
N HIS A 244 15.62 -25.70 -10.47
CA HIS A 244 14.83 -24.89 -9.55
C HIS A 244 13.56 -24.43 -10.24
N TYR A 245 12.61 -25.33 -10.49
CA TYR A 245 11.36 -25.03 -11.21
C TYR A 245 10.51 -23.97 -10.50
N ASP A 246 10.56 -23.90 -9.16
CA ASP A 246 9.91 -22.86 -8.35
C ASP A 246 10.46 -21.46 -8.65
N LEU A 247 11.78 -21.30 -8.71
CA LEU A 247 12.42 -20.04 -9.10
C LEU A 247 12.12 -19.71 -10.57
N THR A 248 12.25 -20.67 -11.47
CA THR A 248 11.96 -20.49 -12.90
C THR A 248 10.52 -20.04 -13.13
N PHE A 249 9.55 -20.69 -12.46
CA PHE A 249 8.15 -20.28 -12.52
C PHE A 249 7.93 -18.86 -12.00
N THR A 250 8.55 -18.52 -10.87
CA THR A 250 8.42 -17.18 -10.28
C THR A 250 8.99 -16.10 -11.21
N MET A 251 10.17 -16.33 -11.78
CA MET A 251 10.77 -15.41 -12.74
C MET A 251 9.93 -15.28 -14.02
N ALA A 252 9.41 -16.40 -14.53
CA ALA A 252 8.50 -16.41 -15.67
C ALA A 252 7.21 -15.61 -15.40
N ALA A 253 6.65 -15.72 -14.17
CA ALA A 253 5.47 -14.94 -13.78
C ALA A 253 5.78 -13.45 -13.74
N ILE A 254 6.92 -13.03 -13.15
CA ILE A 254 7.34 -11.61 -13.12
C ILE A 254 7.55 -11.09 -14.55
N VAL A 255 8.27 -11.84 -15.40
CA VAL A 255 8.50 -11.47 -16.81
C VAL A 255 7.17 -11.40 -17.57
N GLY A 256 6.23 -12.33 -17.31
CA GLY A 256 4.89 -12.31 -17.89
C GLY A 256 4.09 -11.07 -17.51
N VAL A 257 4.11 -10.68 -16.22
CA VAL A 257 3.49 -9.44 -15.73
C VAL A 257 4.13 -8.20 -16.37
N MET A 258 5.45 -8.16 -16.45
CA MET A 258 6.16 -7.06 -17.14
C MET A 258 5.83 -7.01 -18.64
N GLY A 259 5.82 -8.15 -19.33
CA GLY A 259 5.48 -8.25 -20.75
C GLY A 259 4.05 -7.78 -21.03
N PHE A 260 3.10 -8.20 -20.17
CA PHE A 260 1.72 -7.69 -20.21
C PHE A 260 1.69 -6.17 -20.06
N GLY A 261 2.39 -5.63 -19.05
CA GLY A 261 2.39 -4.19 -18.79
C GLY A 261 3.06 -3.38 -19.91
N LEU A 262 4.18 -3.86 -20.47
CA LEU A 262 4.81 -3.21 -21.63
C LEU A 262 3.86 -3.14 -22.82
N ARG A 263 3.09 -4.20 -23.07
CA ARG A 263 2.03 -4.21 -24.08
C ARG A 263 0.91 -3.23 -23.76
N ALA A 264 0.44 -3.21 -22.51
CA ALA A 264 -0.63 -2.31 -22.07
C ALA A 264 -0.25 -0.84 -22.27
N LEU A 265 1.01 -0.47 -22.00
CA LEU A 265 1.54 0.88 -22.18
C LEU A 265 1.60 1.36 -23.62
N GLN A 266 1.45 0.46 -24.60
CA GLN A 266 1.44 0.79 -26.04
C GLN A 266 0.03 0.97 -26.61
N ILE A 267 -1.02 0.67 -25.80
CA ILE A 267 -2.41 0.77 -26.25
C ILE A 267 -2.81 2.25 -26.28
N GLN A 268 -3.13 2.74 -27.47
CA GLN A 268 -3.75 4.06 -27.64
C GLN A 268 -5.26 3.92 -27.56
N ARG A 269 -5.90 4.77 -26.75
CA ARG A 269 -7.35 4.81 -26.60
C ARG A 269 -7.90 6.09 -27.22
N PRO A 270 -9.06 6.05 -27.88
CA PRO A 270 -9.74 7.28 -28.31
C PRO A 270 -10.00 8.17 -27.10
N ALA A 271 -9.66 9.43 -27.19
CA ALA A 271 -9.80 10.38 -26.09
C ALA A 271 -10.20 11.76 -26.60
N LYS A 272 -10.87 12.52 -25.74
CA LYS A 272 -11.11 13.97 -25.89
C LYS A 272 -10.09 14.71 -25.03
N THR A 273 -9.63 15.85 -25.51
CA THR A 273 -8.75 16.73 -24.74
C THR A 273 -9.55 17.62 -23.80
N LEU A 274 -9.14 17.67 -22.53
CA LEU A 274 -9.63 18.59 -21.52
C LEU A 274 -8.48 19.47 -21.04
N ASN A 275 -8.62 20.79 -21.13
CA ASN A 275 -7.66 21.73 -20.57
C ASN A 275 -7.97 21.93 -19.08
N VAL A 276 -6.97 21.78 -18.23
CA VAL A 276 -7.12 21.95 -16.79
C VAL A 276 -6.15 22.99 -16.24
N ALA A 277 -6.54 23.66 -15.15
CA ALA A 277 -5.66 24.49 -14.35
C ALA A 277 -5.82 24.09 -12.87
N LEU A 278 -4.73 23.67 -12.24
CA LEU A 278 -4.68 23.19 -10.86
C LEU A 278 -3.94 24.21 -10.00
N VAL A 279 -4.62 24.79 -9.04
CA VAL A 279 -4.07 25.85 -8.19
C VAL A 279 -3.52 25.27 -6.90
N GLN A 280 -2.28 25.63 -6.59
CA GLN A 280 -1.62 25.34 -5.31
C GLN A 280 -1.34 26.66 -4.59
N PRO A 281 -2.14 27.07 -3.61
CA PRO A 281 -1.96 28.34 -2.95
C PRO A 281 -0.87 28.33 -1.87
N ASN A 282 -0.46 27.17 -1.40
CA ASN A 282 0.55 26.99 -0.34
C ASN A 282 0.25 27.79 0.94
N ILE A 283 -1.03 27.84 1.34
CA ILE A 283 -1.47 28.56 2.53
C ILE A 283 -1.14 27.74 3.78
N PRO A 284 -0.43 28.31 4.77
CA PRO A 284 -0.17 27.65 6.04
C PRO A 284 -1.46 27.22 6.74
N ARG A 285 -1.41 26.08 7.45
CA ARG A 285 -2.58 25.51 8.12
C ARG A 285 -3.20 26.48 9.14
N GLU A 286 -2.36 27.19 9.86
CA GLU A 286 -2.75 28.14 10.91
C GLU A 286 -3.50 29.35 10.35
N GLU A 287 -3.26 29.71 9.09
CA GLU A 287 -3.90 30.84 8.40
C GLU A 287 -5.22 30.44 7.74
N LYS A 288 -5.40 29.17 7.39
CA LYS A 288 -6.41 28.67 6.44
C LYS A 288 -7.84 28.98 6.86
N PHE A 289 -8.16 28.90 8.14
CA PHE A 289 -9.50 29.13 8.69
C PHE A 289 -9.61 30.41 9.51
N SER A 290 -8.69 31.36 9.30
CA SER A 290 -8.70 32.64 10.00
C SER A 290 -9.60 33.65 9.29
N PRO A 291 -10.73 34.09 9.88
CA PRO A 291 -11.58 35.13 9.29
C PRO A 291 -10.81 36.43 9.04
N ALA A 292 -9.84 36.76 9.89
CA ALA A 292 -9.01 37.94 9.74
C ALA A 292 -8.11 37.90 8.49
N LEU A 293 -7.81 36.72 7.95
CA LEU A 293 -6.99 36.50 6.76
C LEU A 293 -7.80 36.10 5.52
N ALA A 294 -9.15 36.18 5.60
CA ALA A 294 -10.04 35.80 4.50
C ALA A 294 -9.69 36.54 3.19
N GLN A 295 -9.49 37.86 3.26
CA GLN A 295 -9.14 38.66 2.08
C GLN A 295 -7.80 38.24 1.47
N LYS A 296 -6.79 37.94 2.29
CA LYS A 296 -5.49 37.42 1.83
C LYS A 296 -5.67 36.09 1.07
N THR A 297 -6.54 35.21 1.55
CA THR A 297 -6.85 33.95 0.89
C THR A 297 -7.52 34.19 -0.46
N PHE A 298 -8.52 35.08 -0.54
CA PHE A 298 -9.21 35.41 -1.79
C PHE A 298 -8.25 36.03 -2.82
N ASP A 299 -7.41 36.96 -2.40
CA ASP A 299 -6.38 37.59 -3.25
C ASP A 299 -5.39 36.56 -3.78
N GLN A 300 -4.99 35.58 -2.95
CA GLN A 300 -4.09 34.49 -3.34
C GLN A 300 -4.69 33.61 -4.43
N PHE A 301 -5.94 33.16 -4.26
CA PHE A 301 -6.63 32.36 -5.28
C PHE A 301 -6.86 33.16 -6.57
N THR A 302 -7.23 34.43 -6.48
CA THR A 302 -7.40 35.32 -7.63
C THR A 302 -6.08 35.51 -8.38
N ARG A 303 -5.01 35.85 -7.66
CA ARG A 303 -3.66 36.05 -8.22
C ARG A 303 -3.14 34.84 -8.98
N LEU A 304 -3.33 33.65 -8.42
CA LEU A 304 -2.85 32.41 -9.03
C LEU A 304 -3.71 31.95 -10.21
N SER A 305 -5.03 32.14 -10.13
CA SER A 305 -5.95 31.65 -11.16
C SER A 305 -5.99 32.54 -12.40
N THR A 306 -5.87 33.86 -12.24
CA THR A 306 -6.04 34.83 -13.33
C THR A 306 -5.10 34.59 -14.53
N PRO A 307 -3.79 34.28 -14.36
CA PRO A 307 -2.91 34.00 -15.49
C PRO A 307 -3.35 32.80 -16.32
N ALA A 308 -3.84 31.74 -15.68
CA ALA A 308 -4.34 30.55 -16.39
C ALA A 308 -5.62 30.85 -17.20
N LEU A 309 -6.49 31.71 -16.67
CA LEU A 309 -7.72 32.13 -17.37
C LEU A 309 -7.45 33.03 -18.57
N GLY A 310 -6.33 33.78 -18.53
CA GLY A 310 -5.87 34.66 -19.63
C GLY A 310 -5.03 33.96 -20.70
N ALA A 311 -4.69 32.67 -20.52
CA ALA A 311 -3.89 31.92 -21.46
C ALA A 311 -4.63 31.67 -22.78
N SER A 312 -3.87 31.45 -23.86
CA SER A 312 -4.41 31.15 -25.19
C SER A 312 -5.23 29.85 -25.21
N ALA A 313 -4.81 28.84 -24.46
CA ALA A 313 -5.57 27.62 -24.19
C ALA A 313 -6.28 27.77 -22.84
N ARG A 314 -7.46 28.36 -22.86
CA ARG A 314 -8.26 28.56 -21.64
C ARG A 314 -8.63 27.21 -21.02
N PRO A 315 -8.54 27.05 -19.69
CA PRO A 315 -8.93 25.82 -19.05
C PRO A 315 -10.46 25.58 -19.16
N ASP A 316 -10.82 24.34 -19.42
CA ASP A 316 -12.22 23.85 -19.33
C ASP A 316 -12.61 23.63 -17.85
N LEU A 317 -11.61 23.31 -17.00
CA LEU A 317 -11.77 23.04 -15.58
C LEU A 317 -10.66 23.72 -14.78
N LEU A 318 -11.04 24.57 -13.84
CA LEU A 318 -10.17 25.11 -12.81
C LEU A 318 -10.39 24.35 -11.51
N VAL A 319 -9.30 23.92 -10.84
CA VAL A 319 -9.40 23.14 -9.60
C VAL A 319 -8.67 23.87 -8.48
N TRP A 320 -9.38 24.17 -7.41
CA TRP A 320 -8.83 24.62 -6.14
C TRP A 320 -8.81 23.47 -5.13
N PRO A 321 -7.82 23.38 -4.25
CA PRO A 321 -7.59 22.25 -3.37
C PRO A 321 -8.65 22.08 -2.27
N GLU A 322 -8.45 21.09 -1.40
CA GLU A 322 -9.27 20.83 -0.21
C GLU A 322 -9.35 22.03 0.72
N SER A 323 -10.57 22.31 1.24
CA SER A 323 -10.86 23.43 2.16
C SER A 323 -10.26 24.76 1.67
N SER A 324 -10.59 25.16 0.46
CA SER A 324 -10.00 26.33 -0.21
C SER A 324 -10.42 27.66 0.41
N MET A 325 -11.60 27.71 1.02
CA MET A 325 -12.14 28.95 1.59
C MET A 325 -12.05 28.98 3.10
N PRO A 326 -11.98 30.17 3.70
CA PRO A 326 -11.94 30.34 5.16
C PRO A 326 -13.21 29.89 5.86
N GLY A 327 -14.36 29.97 5.19
CA GLY A 327 -15.67 29.54 5.66
C GLY A 327 -16.36 28.55 4.72
N PRO A 328 -17.46 27.91 5.17
CA PRO A 328 -18.26 27.02 4.35
C PRO A 328 -18.93 27.80 3.23
N VAL A 329 -18.57 27.47 1.96
CA VAL A 329 -18.97 28.27 0.78
C VAL A 329 -20.49 28.46 0.65
N MET A 330 -21.29 27.47 1.05
CA MET A 330 -22.74 27.57 0.91
C MET A 330 -23.43 28.33 2.06
N GLN A 331 -22.77 28.48 3.22
CA GLN A 331 -23.34 29.07 4.43
C GLN A 331 -22.64 30.36 4.90
N ASP A 332 -21.39 30.62 4.46
CA ASP A 332 -20.63 31.84 4.77
C ASP A 332 -20.78 32.88 3.64
N GLU A 333 -21.41 34.01 3.93
CA GLU A 333 -21.71 35.03 2.93
C GLU A 333 -20.48 35.55 2.17
N LEU A 334 -19.36 35.73 2.85
CA LEU A 334 -18.13 36.23 2.22
C LEU A 334 -17.53 35.21 1.26
N SER A 335 -17.38 33.96 1.70
CA SER A 335 -16.88 32.87 0.87
C SER A 335 -17.82 32.58 -0.30
N HIS A 336 -19.12 32.58 -0.07
CA HIS A 336 -20.15 32.40 -1.10
C HIS A 336 -20.04 33.45 -2.20
N ARG A 337 -20.08 34.72 -1.80
CA ARG A 337 -20.02 35.86 -2.74
C ARG A 337 -18.72 35.78 -3.55
N PHE A 338 -17.60 35.61 -2.89
CA PHE A 338 -16.29 35.50 -3.57
C PHE A 338 -16.27 34.38 -4.62
N VAL A 339 -16.70 33.16 -4.27
CA VAL A 339 -16.68 32.01 -5.17
C VAL A 339 -17.63 32.19 -6.36
N MET A 340 -18.84 32.73 -6.12
CA MET A 340 -19.83 32.94 -7.20
C MET A 340 -19.39 34.09 -8.13
N ASP A 341 -18.93 35.21 -7.60
CA ASP A 341 -18.43 36.34 -8.40
C ASP A 341 -17.20 35.93 -9.21
N PHE A 342 -16.26 35.17 -8.59
CA PHE A 342 -15.10 34.63 -9.29
C PHE A 342 -15.51 33.68 -10.43
N SER A 343 -16.43 32.75 -10.17
CA SER A 343 -16.93 31.81 -11.19
C SER A 343 -17.62 32.54 -12.36
N ALA A 344 -18.42 33.56 -12.06
CA ALA A 344 -19.07 34.38 -13.08
C ALA A 344 -18.06 35.12 -13.96
N ALA A 345 -17.00 35.68 -13.37
CA ALA A 345 -15.93 36.35 -14.10
C ALA A 345 -15.04 35.36 -14.88
N ALA A 346 -14.75 34.22 -14.29
CA ALA A 346 -13.90 33.18 -14.85
C ALA A 346 -14.52 32.50 -16.08
N LYS A 347 -15.82 32.33 -16.16
CA LYS A 347 -16.56 31.62 -17.26
C LYS A 347 -15.97 30.26 -17.56
N THR A 348 -15.55 29.55 -16.54
CA THR A 348 -14.88 28.24 -16.55
C THR A 348 -15.44 27.44 -15.39
N ASP A 349 -15.66 26.15 -15.55
CA ASP A 349 -16.08 25.29 -14.45
C ASP A 349 -15.04 25.31 -13.34
N LEU A 350 -15.46 25.61 -12.10
CA LEU A 350 -14.62 25.70 -10.90
C LEU A 350 -14.95 24.56 -9.94
N LEU A 351 -13.99 23.65 -9.74
CA LEU A 351 -14.07 22.63 -8.71
C LEU A 351 -13.22 23.04 -7.51
N LEU A 352 -13.79 23.00 -6.31
CA LEU A 352 -13.08 23.39 -5.09
C LEU A 352 -13.50 22.53 -3.88
N GLY A 353 -12.55 22.34 -2.95
CA GLY A 353 -12.85 21.76 -1.64
C GLY A 353 -13.37 22.81 -0.67
N THR A 354 -14.35 22.44 0.14
CA THR A 354 -15.00 23.28 1.15
C THR A 354 -15.48 22.47 2.34
N ILE A 355 -16.01 23.14 3.35
CA ILE A 355 -16.86 22.54 4.36
C ILE A 355 -18.32 22.77 3.92
N ASP A 356 -19.18 21.80 4.09
CA ASP A 356 -20.63 21.92 3.91
C ASP A 356 -21.34 21.58 5.23
N LEU A 357 -22.40 22.29 5.53
CA LEU A 357 -23.13 22.17 6.80
C LEU A 357 -24.59 21.87 6.53
N ASP A 358 -25.14 20.95 7.32
CA ASP A 358 -26.58 20.75 7.44
C ASP A 358 -26.98 20.37 8.88
N ASP A 359 -28.27 20.12 9.10
CA ASP A 359 -28.80 19.75 10.44
C ASP A 359 -28.19 18.46 11.01
N SER A 360 -27.55 17.63 10.17
CA SER A 360 -26.94 16.36 10.57
C SER A 360 -25.48 16.51 11.00
N GLY A 361 -24.81 17.62 10.63
CA GLY A 361 -23.44 17.93 11.00
C GLY A 361 -22.62 18.65 9.93
N ASP A 362 -21.31 18.69 10.18
CA ASP A 362 -20.31 19.30 9.32
C ASP A 362 -19.70 18.23 8.41
N TYR A 363 -19.57 18.53 7.12
CA TYR A 363 -19.00 17.62 6.12
C TYR A 363 -17.76 18.25 5.47
N ASN A 364 -16.69 17.49 5.33
CA ASN A 364 -15.65 17.80 4.36
C ASN A 364 -16.25 17.56 2.96
N ALA A 365 -16.24 18.55 2.07
CA ALA A 365 -16.99 18.52 0.82
C ALA A 365 -16.18 19.07 -0.36
N ALA A 366 -16.63 18.71 -1.57
CA ALA A 366 -16.19 19.33 -2.81
C ALA A 366 -17.41 19.93 -3.53
N LEU A 367 -17.21 21.08 -4.17
CA LEU A 367 -18.21 21.76 -5.01
C LEU A 367 -17.71 21.83 -6.45
N LEU A 368 -18.60 21.62 -7.40
CA LEU A 368 -18.40 22.04 -8.78
C LEU A 368 -19.38 23.18 -9.08
N VAL A 369 -18.83 24.37 -9.34
CA VAL A 369 -19.58 25.59 -9.68
C VAL A 369 -19.44 25.82 -11.18
N SER A 370 -20.55 25.82 -11.89
CA SER A 370 -20.63 25.94 -13.35
C SER A 370 -21.56 27.06 -13.74
N ASP A 371 -21.58 27.42 -15.03
CA ASP A 371 -22.49 28.41 -15.64
C ASP A 371 -22.48 29.76 -14.89
N GLY A 372 -21.29 30.19 -14.45
CA GLY A 372 -21.12 31.45 -13.72
C GLY A 372 -21.80 31.50 -12.34
N GLY A 373 -21.90 30.36 -11.66
CA GLY A 373 -22.55 30.24 -10.36
C GLY A 373 -24.01 29.76 -10.40
N ALA A 374 -24.62 29.66 -11.60
CA ALA A 374 -26.00 29.23 -11.72
C ALA A 374 -26.25 27.75 -11.41
N ARG A 375 -25.18 26.92 -11.53
CA ARG A 375 -25.24 25.48 -11.26
C ARG A 375 -24.17 25.09 -10.27
N VAL A 376 -24.57 24.47 -9.16
CA VAL A 376 -23.69 23.95 -8.12
C VAL A 376 -23.98 22.47 -7.90
N GLN A 377 -22.94 21.65 -7.93
CA GLN A 377 -22.99 20.22 -7.59
C GLN A 377 -22.13 20.00 -6.35
N ILE A 378 -22.58 19.16 -5.41
CA ILE A 378 -21.95 18.93 -4.10
C ILE A 378 -21.63 17.45 -3.95
N TYR A 379 -20.44 17.15 -3.47
CA TYR A 379 -20.02 15.85 -2.96
C TYR A 379 -19.53 15.99 -1.53
N ARG A 380 -20.03 15.17 -0.63
CA ARG A 380 -19.63 15.08 0.78
C ARG A 380 -18.72 13.86 0.96
N LYS A 381 -17.57 14.06 1.58
CA LYS A 381 -16.56 13.01 1.80
C LYS A 381 -17.18 11.78 2.46
N VAL A 382 -17.04 10.62 1.82
CA VAL A 382 -17.60 9.34 2.28
C VAL A 382 -16.63 8.63 3.22
N HIS A 383 -15.33 8.76 2.98
CA HIS A 383 -14.31 8.08 3.77
C HIS A 383 -13.44 9.07 4.54
N LEU A 384 -13.77 9.25 5.81
CA LEU A 384 -13.06 10.15 6.72
C LEU A 384 -11.77 9.55 7.24
N VAL A 385 -10.78 10.41 7.50
CA VAL A 385 -9.49 10.02 8.10
C VAL A 385 -9.67 9.75 9.61
N PRO A 386 -9.43 8.50 10.08
CA PRO A 386 -9.49 8.20 11.49
C PRO A 386 -8.50 9.05 12.29
N PHE A 387 -8.92 9.58 13.43
CA PHE A 387 -8.13 10.45 14.31
C PHE A 387 -7.65 11.78 13.68
N GLY A 388 -8.09 12.08 12.46
CA GLY A 388 -7.84 13.36 11.79
C GLY A 388 -9.12 14.14 11.56
N GLU A 389 -10.19 13.47 11.15
CA GLU A 389 -11.50 14.05 10.84
C GLU A 389 -12.60 13.54 11.76
N TYR A 390 -12.40 12.41 12.43
CA TYR A 390 -13.27 11.88 13.47
C TYR A 390 -12.47 10.97 14.42
N VAL A 391 -12.99 10.74 15.63
CA VAL A 391 -12.38 9.82 16.60
C VAL A 391 -13.22 8.54 16.67
N PRO A 392 -12.71 7.39 16.19
CA PRO A 392 -13.42 6.12 16.29
C PRO A 392 -13.77 5.80 17.74
N GLY A 393 -15.06 5.58 18.02
CA GLY A 393 -15.51 5.28 19.37
C GLY A 393 -15.40 6.44 20.38
N ARG A 394 -15.38 7.69 19.95
CA ARG A 394 -15.33 8.89 20.82
C ARG A 394 -16.32 8.80 22.00
N ARG A 395 -17.53 8.31 21.75
CA ARG A 395 -18.59 8.17 22.77
C ARG A 395 -18.42 6.93 23.65
N THR A 396 -17.79 5.87 23.15
CA THR A 396 -17.67 4.57 23.84
C THR A 396 -16.35 4.40 24.57
N ILE A 397 -15.28 5.06 24.12
CA ILE A 397 -13.94 4.98 24.69
C ILE A 397 -13.40 6.41 24.92
N PRO A 398 -13.80 7.07 26.04
CA PRO A 398 -13.42 8.47 26.30
C PRO A 398 -11.91 8.71 26.37
N LEU A 399 -11.12 7.68 26.66
CA LEU A 399 -9.65 7.76 26.69
C LEU A 399 -9.08 8.10 25.29
N LEU A 400 -9.67 7.58 24.20
CA LEU A 400 -9.23 7.88 22.85
C LEU A 400 -9.44 9.37 22.53
N ALA A 401 -10.56 9.94 22.94
CA ALA A 401 -10.82 11.37 22.76
C ALA A 401 -9.79 12.24 23.49
N ARG A 402 -9.34 11.83 24.70
CA ARG A 402 -8.29 12.55 25.45
C ARG A 402 -6.91 12.48 24.79
N VAL A 403 -6.58 11.35 24.15
CA VAL A 403 -5.28 11.17 23.46
C VAL A 403 -5.18 12.07 22.23
N VAL A 404 -6.30 12.27 21.53
CA VAL A 404 -6.34 13.13 20.32
C VAL A 404 -6.40 14.62 20.71
N GLY A 405 -6.98 14.92 21.87
CA GLY A 405 -7.06 16.29 22.40
C GLY A 405 -7.79 17.25 21.47
N ASP A 406 -7.31 18.48 21.42
CA ASP A 406 -7.92 19.59 20.63
C ASP A 406 -7.68 19.49 19.13
N GLN A 407 -6.95 18.47 18.66
CA GLN A 407 -6.65 18.31 17.22
C GLN A 407 -7.88 17.94 16.39
N VAL A 408 -8.85 17.23 17.01
CA VAL A 408 -10.16 16.91 16.42
C VAL A 408 -11.25 17.33 17.42
N PRO A 409 -11.60 18.61 17.48
CA PRO A 409 -12.54 19.13 18.47
C PRO A 409 -13.97 18.59 18.27
N SER A 410 -14.40 18.41 17.02
CA SER A 410 -15.64 17.77 16.61
C SER A 410 -15.39 16.72 15.54
N ASP A 411 -16.30 15.75 15.40
CA ASP A 411 -16.23 14.77 14.33
C ASP A 411 -16.98 15.33 13.10
N PHE A 412 -16.36 15.24 11.91
CA PHE A 412 -17.08 15.40 10.65
C PHE A 412 -18.11 14.27 10.47
N ALA A 413 -19.19 14.56 9.79
CA ALA A 413 -20.18 13.59 9.38
C ALA A 413 -19.76 12.89 8.07
N PHE A 414 -20.13 11.62 7.95
CA PHE A 414 -19.84 10.81 6.76
C PHE A 414 -20.81 11.14 5.64
N GLY A 415 -20.30 11.43 4.44
CA GLY A 415 -21.08 11.43 3.21
C GLY A 415 -21.65 10.03 2.92
N LYS A 416 -22.71 9.96 2.13
CA LYS A 416 -23.42 8.71 1.82
C LYS A 416 -23.48 8.40 0.32
N GLU A 417 -23.27 9.41 -0.53
CA GLU A 417 -23.48 9.33 -1.96
C GLU A 417 -22.16 9.45 -2.74
N HIS A 418 -22.04 8.69 -3.80
CA HIS A 418 -20.92 8.79 -4.75
C HIS A 418 -21.31 9.72 -5.89
N THR A 419 -21.43 11.02 -5.61
CA THR A 419 -21.90 12.04 -6.56
C THR A 419 -20.88 12.25 -7.66
N VAL A 420 -21.23 11.88 -8.90
CA VAL A 420 -20.41 12.16 -10.09
C VAL A 420 -20.75 13.57 -10.58
N PHE A 421 -19.75 14.43 -10.73
CA PHE A 421 -19.94 15.79 -11.24
C PHE A 421 -19.91 15.81 -12.77
N HIS A 422 -20.79 16.63 -13.36
CA HIS A 422 -20.88 16.83 -14.79
C HIS A 422 -20.41 18.23 -15.17
N LEU A 423 -19.36 18.33 -16.00
CA LEU A 423 -18.94 19.63 -16.54
C LEU A 423 -20.03 20.24 -17.45
N ALA A 424 -20.09 21.57 -17.47
CA ALA A 424 -21.02 22.29 -18.36
C ALA A 424 -20.74 21.98 -19.85
N SER A 425 -19.47 21.75 -20.20
CA SER A 425 -19.03 21.38 -21.56
C SER A 425 -19.35 19.95 -21.97
N ASP A 426 -19.83 19.11 -21.07
CA ASP A 426 -20.01 17.65 -21.24
C ASP A 426 -18.75 16.89 -21.71
N LYS A 427 -17.56 17.52 -21.56
CA LYS A 427 -16.28 16.89 -21.92
C LYS A 427 -15.88 15.81 -20.94
N ALA A 428 -16.20 15.97 -19.66
CA ALA A 428 -15.85 15.02 -18.61
C ALA A 428 -16.95 14.88 -17.54
N ARG A 429 -16.97 13.69 -16.95
CA ARG A 429 -17.74 13.33 -15.74
C ARG A 429 -16.72 13.00 -14.66
N ILE A 430 -16.74 13.78 -13.58
CA ILE A 430 -15.70 13.80 -12.58
C ILE A 430 -16.08 12.93 -11.39
N ALA A 431 -15.16 12.08 -10.96
CA ALA A 431 -15.13 11.48 -9.64
C ALA A 431 -14.37 12.42 -8.68
N PRO A 432 -15.04 13.20 -7.85
CA PRO A 432 -14.35 13.99 -6.83
C PRO A 432 -13.86 13.08 -5.72
N LEU A 433 -12.56 13.11 -5.44
CA LEU A 433 -11.92 12.42 -4.33
C LEU A 433 -11.31 13.47 -3.39
N ILE A 434 -11.63 13.40 -2.11
CA ILE A 434 -11.12 14.37 -1.15
C ILE A 434 -9.98 13.75 -0.34
N CYS A 435 -8.76 14.28 -0.53
CA CYS A 435 -7.57 13.93 0.24
C CYS A 435 -7.33 12.41 0.27
N PHE A 436 -7.39 11.79 1.45
CA PHE A 436 -7.15 10.36 1.71
C PHE A 436 -8.00 9.40 0.84
N GLU A 437 -9.10 9.84 0.27
CA GLU A 437 -9.98 9.00 -0.56
C GLU A 437 -9.29 8.44 -1.82
N ASP A 438 -8.26 9.11 -2.34
CA ASP A 438 -7.47 8.60 -3.47
C ASP A 438 -6.64 7.35 -3.11
N THR A 439 -6.55 7.00 -1.83
CA THR A 439 -5.91 5.75 -1.39
C THR A 439 -6.84 4.53 -1.47
N ILE A 440 -8.14 4.73 -1.70
CA ILE A 440 -9.17 3.70 -1.58
C ILE A 440 -9.67 3.28 -2.95
N GLY A 441 -9.24 2.09 -3.40
CA GLY A 441 -9.55 1.59 -4.73
C GLY A 441 -11.04 1.34 -4.95
N ASP A 442 -11.74 0.76 -3.99
CA ASP A 442 -13.18 0.49 -4.14
C ASP A 442 -14.01 1.78 -4.22
N LEU A 443 -13.61 2.85 -3.53
CA LEU A 443 -14.28 4.15 -3.63
C LEU A 443 -14.16 4.73 -5.05
N ALA A 444 -12.93 4.80 -5.59
CA ALA A 444 -12.71 5.25 -6.96
C ALA A 444 -13.51 4.39 -7.96
N ARG A 445 -13.55 3.07 -7.73
CA ARG A 445 -14.35 2.13 -8.52
C ARG A 445 -15.85 2.48 -8.52
N GLN A 446 -16.44 2.82 -7.37
CA GLN A 446 -17.87 3.18 -7.27
C GLN A 446 -18.20 4.39 -8.12
N PHE A 447 -17.35 5.42 -8.14
CA PHE A 447 -17.55 6.57 -9.04
C PHE A 447 -17.48 6.18 -10.52
N VAL A 448 -16.55 5.27 -10.89
CA VAL A 448 -16.44 4.81 -12.28
C VAL A 448 -17.68 4.02 -12.69
N LEU A 449 -18.22 3.18 -11.82
CA LEU A 449 -19.51 2.50 -12.03
C LEU A 449 -20.66 3.49 -12.15
N GLY A 450 -20.60 4.64 -11.47
CA GLY A 450 -21.51 5.78 -11.62
C GLY A 450 -21.31 6.58 -12.92
N GLY A 451 -20.33 6.20 -13.75
CA GLY A 451 -20.08 6.78 -15.07
C GLY A 451 -19.02 7.87 -15.11
N ALA A 452 -18.23 8.08 -14.06
CA ALA A 452 -17.07 8.98 -14.09
C ALA A 452 -16.04 8.53 -15.11
N ASN A 453 -15.38 9.49 -15.77
CA ASN A 453 -14.30 9.27 -16.73
C ASN A 453 -13.04 10.13 -16.47
N LEU A 454 -13.03 10.88 -15.37
CA LEU A 454 -11.90 11.66 -14.85
C LEU A 454 -11.91 11.56 -13.33
N LEU A 455 -10.77 11.25 -12.72
CA LEU A 455 -10.57 11.34 -11.28
C LEU A 455 -10.02 12.75 -10.96
N VAL A 456 -10.59 13.43 -9.97
CA VAL A 456 -10.06 14.70 -9.46
C VAL A 456 -9.85 14.57 -7.97
N ASN A 457 -8.61 14.66 -7.52
CA ASN A 457 -8.29 14.68 -6.10
C ASN A 457 -8.03 16.14 -5.65
N VAL A 458 -8.82 16.59 -4.69
CA VAL A 458 -8.58 17.85 -3.97
C VAL A 458 -8.04 17.52 -2.58
N THR A 459 -6.85 18.03 -2.24
CA THR A 459 -6.15 17.59 -1.03
C THR A 459 -5.41 18.71 -0.31
N ASN A 460 -5.03 18.42 0.94
CA ASN A 460 -4.18 19.30 1.73
C ASN A 460 -3.08 18.48 2.41
N ASP A 461 -1.94 18.34 1.75
CA ASP A 461 -0.76 17.67 2.29
C ASP A 461 -0.01 18.51 3.36
N GLY A 462 -0.52 19.68 3.73
CA GLY A 462 0.05 20.54 4.79
C GLY A 462 0.15 19.85 6.15
N TRP A 463 -0.65 18.81 6.39
CA TRP A 463 -0.54 17.96 7.57
C TRP A 463 0.80 17.23 7.69
N PHE A 464 1.41 16.93 6.56
CA PHE A 464 2.67 16.19 6.50
C PHE A 464 3.90 17.10 6.59
N LEU A 465 3.72 18.44 6.48
CA LEU A 465 4.81 19.40 6.33
C LEU A 465 5.79 18.93 5.23
N ARG A 466 7.05 19.34 5.30
CA ARG A 466 8.10 18.90 4.36
C ARG A 466 8.62 17.51 4.75
N SER A 467 7.79 16.48 4.57
CA SER A 467 8.13 15.09 4.88
C SER A 467 7.78 14.14 3.75
N ALA A 468 8.05 12.86 3.93
CA ALA A 468 7.71 11.81 2.96
C ALA A 468 6.20 11.53 2.83
N GLY A 469 5.35 12.10 3.69
CA GLY A 469 3.92 11.81 3.71
C GLY A 469 3.22 12.11 2.39
N SER A 470 3.49 13.27 1.76
CA SER A 470 2.89 13.66 0.48
C SER A 470 3.30 12.75 -0.68
N GLN A 471 4.57 12.28 -0.69
CA GLN A 471 5.04 11.32 -1.70
C GLN A 471 4.39 9.95 -1.53
N GLN A 472 4.26 9.47 -0.29
CA GLN A 472 3.58 8.22 0.02
C GLN A 472 2.09 8.31 -0.32
N HIS A 473 1.47 9.48 -0.14
CA HIS A 473 0.08 9.74 -0.53
C HIS A 473 -0.07 9.61 -2.05
N LEU A 474 0.76 10.33 -2.82
CA LEU A 474 0.78 10.25 -4.28
C LEU A 474 0.97 8.83 -4.81
N ALA A 475 1.85 8.04 -4.16
CA ALA A 475 2.10 6.65 -4.57
C ALA A 475 0.83 5.79 -4.58
N ASN A 476 -0.13 6.06 -3.68
CA ASN A 476 -1.43 5.38 -3.69
C ASN A 476 -2.34 5.87 -4.82
N ALA A 477 -2.37 7.19 -5.08
CA ALA A 477 -3.18 7.78 -6.15
C ALA A 477 -2.86 7.21 -7.54
N VAL A 478 -1.58 6.93 -7.82
CA VAL A 478 -1.12 6.32 -9.08
C VAL A 478 -1.90 5.05 -9.41
N PHE A 479 -2.17 4.19 -8.43
CA PHE A 479 -2.88 2.94 -8.67
C PHE A 479 -4.34 3.14 -9.06
N ARG A 480 -4.99 4.17 -8.58
CA ARG A 480 -6.40 4.48 -8.96
C ARG A 480 -6.50 4.64 -10.46
N CYS A 481 -5.52 5.32 -11.08
CA CYS A 481 -5.50 5.49 -12.54
C CYS A 481 -5.38 4.16 -13.26
N VAL A 482 -4.50 3.26 -12.81
CA VAL A 482 -4.29 1.96 -13.47
C VAL A 482 -5.45 1.01 -13.25
N GLU A 483 -5.97 0.93 -12.03
CA GLU A 483 -7.13 0.10 -11.67
C GLU A 483 -8.38 0.46 -12.45
N THR A 484 -8.59 1.75 -12.70
CA THR A 484 -9.79 2.26 -13.40
C THR A 484 -9.56 2.55 -14.88
N ARG A 485 -8.32 2.66 -15.34
CA ARG A 485 -7.95 3.17 -16.66
C ARG A 485 -8.48 4.57 -16.92
N LEU A 486 -8.49 5.39 -15.89
CA LEU A 486 -8.85 6.81 -15.98
C LEU A 486 -7.67 7.70 -15.57
N PRO A 487 -7.52 8.86 -16.20
CA PRO A 487 -6.56 9.87 -15.74
C PRO A 487 -7.02 10.49 -14.43
N MET A 488 -6.06 11.04 -13.68
CA MET A 488 -6.31 11.82 -12.47
C MET A 488 -5.62 13.18 -12.56
N VAL A 489 -6.30 14.22 -12.09
CA VAL A 489 -5.69 15.49 -11.74
C VAL A 489 -5.75 15.67 -10.23
N ARG A 490 -4.67 16.14 -9.64
CA ARG A 490 -4.50 16.30 -8.20
C ARG A 490 -4.11 17.74 -7.90
N ALA A 491 -5.00 18.47 -7.20
CA ALA A 491 -4.76 19.83 -6.72
C ALA A 491 -4.55 19.81 -5.21
N ALA A 492 -3.36 20.19 -4.77
CA ALA A 492 -2.99 20.23 -3.36
C ALA A 492 -2.92 21.68 -2.85
N ASN A 493 -3.31 21.92 -1.59
CA ASN A 493 -3.04 23.21 -0.97
C ASN A 493 -1.51 23.45 -0.88
N THR A 494 -0.78 22.43 -0.50
CA THR A 494 0.69 22.35 -0.53
C THR A 494 1.07 20.87 -0.69
N GLY A 495 2.27 20.56 -1.13
CA GLY A 495 2.72 19.19 -1.41
C GLY A 495 2.66 18.86 -2.90
N VAL A 496 1.94 17.83 -3.33
CA VAL A 496 2.03 17.38 -4.73
C VAL A 496 0.78 17.74 -5.52
N THR A 497 0.91 18.75 -6.40
CA THR A 497 -0.05 19.06 -7.47
C THR A 497 0.46 18.47 -8.78
N CYS A 498 -0.32 17.60 -9.43
CA CYS A 498 0.14 16.86 -10.60
C CYS A 498 -1.00 16.36 -11.49
N CYS A 499 -0.63 15.91 -12.69
CA CYS A 499 -1.47 15.19 -13.63
C CYS A 499 -0.93 13.75 -13.78
N ILE A 500 -1.81 12.76 -13.72
CA ILE A 500 -1.48 11.33 -13.85
C ILE A 500 -2.33 10.75 -14.98
N ASN A 501 -1.72 10.05 -15.94
CA ASN A 501 -2.49 9.41 -17.00
C ASN A 501 -3.08 8.06 -16.57
N GLU A 502 -3.90 7.45 -17.41
CA GLU A 502 -4.61 6.18 -17.19
C GLU A 502 -3.68 4.96 -17.00
N PHE A 503 -2.38 5.13 -17.22
CA PHE A 503 -1.35 4.11 -16.99
C PHE A 503 -0.56 4.34 -15.70
N GLY A 504 -0.93 5.36 -14.90
CA GLY A 504 -0.25 5.72 -13.65
C GLY A 504 1.04 6.53 -13.86
N ARG A 505 1.31 7.03 -15.08
CA ARG A 505 2.45 7.91 -15.33
C ARG A 505 2.11 9.33 -14.89
N ILE A 506 2.90 9.91 -14.02
CA ILE A 506 2.86 11.33 -13.72
C ILE A 506 3.37 12.08 -14.95
N THR A 507 2.48 12.81 -15.62
CA THR A 507 2.80 13.53 -16.87
C THR A 507 3.29 14.95 -16.61
N GLN A 508 2.79 15.56 -15.54
CA GLN A 508 3.15 16.90 -15.13
C GLN A 508 3.10 16.99 -13.60
N ILE A 509 3.96 17.80 -13.02
CA ILE A 509 4.04 18.05 -11.59
C ILE A 509 4.45 19.52 -11.35
N LEU A 510 3.80 20.18 -10.40
CA LEU A 510 4.15 21.54 -9.99
C LEU A 510 5.38 21.52 -9.08
N VAL A 511 6.43 22.22 -9.49
CA VAL A 511 7.64 22.43 -8.70
C VAL A 511 8.13 23.87 -8.90
N ASP A 512 8.84 24.40 -7.93
CA ASP A 512 9.55 25.66 -8.07
C ASP A 512 10.86 25.50 -8.86
N GLU A 513 11.60 26.58 -9.03
CA GLU A 513 12.90 26.62 -9.72
C GLU A 513 13.98 25.74 -9.08
N HIS A 514 13.79 25.36 -7.81
CA HIS A 514 14.69 24.45 -7.06
C HIS A 514 14.18 23.00 -7.03
N GLY A 515 13.07 22.69 -7.73
CA GLY A 515 12.44 21.35 -7.76
C GLY A 515 11.61 21.04 -6.50
N SER A 516 11.31 22.02 -5.64
CA SER A 516 10.46 21.81 -4.48
C SER A 516 8.97 21.84 -4.86
N GLN A 517 8.21 20.90 -4.32
CA GLN A 517 6.75 20.80 -4.46
C GLN A 517 6.00 21.66 -3.42
N PHE A 518 6.72 22.22 -2.44
CA PHE A 518 6.15 23.06 -1.38
C PHE A 518 6.25 24.53 -1.76
N THR A 519 5.56 24.90 -2.83
CA THR A 519 5.51 26.23 -3.43
C THR A 519 4.08 26.62 -3.73
N ASP A 520 3.83 27.91 -3.97
CA ASP A 520 2.58 28.34 -4.59
C ASP A 520 2.72 28.41 -6.11
N GLY A 521 1.63 28.22 -6.81
CA GLY A 521 1.63 28.24 -8.27
C GLY A 521 0.36 27.66 -8.89
N VAL A 522 0.36 27.61 -10.23
CA VAL A 522 -0.68 26.97 -11.01
C VAL A 522 -0.05 26.02 -12.03
N LEU A 523 -0.56 24.79 -12.09
CA LEU A 523 -0.21 23.81 -13.09
C LEU A 523 -1.29 23.78 -14.17
N THR A 524 -0.93 24.19 -15.39
CA THR A 524 -1.82 24.08 -16.55
C THR A 524 -1.44 22.89 -17.40
N GLY A 525 -2.42 22.15 -17.91
CA GLY A 525 -2.13 20.96 -18.71
C GLY A 525 -3.33 20.48 -19.54
N GLU A 526 -3.01 19.61 -20.48
CA GLU A 526 -3.99 18.89 -21.28
C GLU A 526 -4.13 17.46 -20.78
N ILE A 527 -5.36 17.03 -20.53
CA ILE A 527 -5.70 15.69 -20.05
C ILE A 527 -6.47 14.94 -21.13
N SER A 528 -6.02 13.74 -21.45
CA SER A 528 -6.72 12.84 -22.38
C SER A 528 -7.84 12.10 -21.64
N ILE A 529 -9.09 12.44 -21.89
CA ILE A 529 -10.27 11.81 -21.30
C ILE A 529 -10.72 10.66 -22.22
N PRO A 530 -10.72 9.41 -21.77
CA PRO A 530 -11.18 8.29 -22.59
C PRO A 530 -12.65 8.48 -23.01
N THR A 531 -12.94 8.32 -24.31
CA THR A 531 -14.29 8.49 -24.86
C THR A 531 -15.05 7.18 -25.02
N GLY A 532 -14.42 6.07 -24.72
CA GLY A 532 -14.97 4.72 -24.77
C GLY A 532 -13.98 3.73 -24.19
N GLY A 533 -14.40 2.49 -24.13
CA GLY A 533 -13.58 1.41 -23.60
C GLY A 533 -14.38 0.54 -22.63
N GLU A 534 -13.98 -0.70 -22.53
CA GLU A 534 -14.54 -1.59 -21.51
C GLU A 534 -14.01 -1.21 -20.14
N LEU A 535 -14.87 -1.35 -19.13
CA LEU A 535 -14.45 -1.28 -17.74
C LEU A 535 -13.38 -2.34 -17.45
N THR A 536 -12.38 -1.99 -16.67
CA THR A 536 -11.35 -2.94 -16.26
C THR A 536 -11.96 -4.11 -15.48
N PHE A 537 -11.24 -5.21 -15.38
CA PHE A 537 -11.68 -6.32 -14.54
C PHE A 537 -11.85 -5.88 -13.08
N TYR A 538 -10.92 -5.05 -12.57
CA TYR A 538 -11.01 -4.51 -11.22
C TYR A 538 -12.28 -3.67 -11.03
N VAL A 539 -12.62 -2.80 -11.97
CA VAL A 539 -13.85 -2.00 -11.87
C VAL A 539 -15.10 -2.88 -11.87
N ARG A 540 -15.13 -3.94 -12.68
CA ARG A 540 -16.28 -4.87 -12.73
C ARG A 540 -16.43 -5.70 -11.46
N HIS A 541 -15.32 -6.18 -10.89
CA HIS A 541 -15.33 -7.21 -9.83
C HIS A 541 -14.79 -6.75 -8.47
N GLY A 542 -14.19 -5.55 -8.40
CA GLY A 542 -13.64 -4.97 -7.17
C GLY A 542 -12.50 -5.80 -6.57
N GLU A 543 -12.53 -5.95 -5.27
CA GLU A 543 -11.50 -6.61 -4.47
C GLU A 543 -11.52 -8.16 -4.54
N LEU A 544 -12.05 -8.74 -5.63
CA LEU A 544 -12.21 -10.21 -5.78
C LEU A 544 -10.91 -10.97 -5.53
N PHE A 545 -9.76 -10.44 -6.00
CA PHE A 545 -8.46 -11.08 -5.78
C PHE A 545 -8.09 -11.12 -4.29
N ALA A 546 -8.23 -10.00 -3.59
CA ALA A 546 -7.97 -9.92 -2.15
C ALA A 546 -8.92 -10.82 -1.35
N GLN A 547 -10.21 -10.83 -1.68
CA GLN A 547 -11.22 -11.71 -1.08
C GLN A 547 -10.88 -13.19 -1.30
N GLY A 548 -10.41 -13.56 -2.49
CA GLY A 548 -9.91 -14.90 -2.80
C GLY A 548 -8.72 -15.28 -1.89
N CYS A 549 -7.77 -14.37 -1.70
CA CYS A 549 -6.65 -14.57 -0.77
C CYS A 549 -7.13 -14.75 0.69
N VAL A 550 -8.15 -13.98 1.12
CA VAL A 550 -8.79 -14.16 2.45
C VAL A 550 -9.39 -15.55 2.57
N GLY A 551 -10.14 -16.02 1.55
CA GLY A 551 -10.69 -17.37 1.52
C GLY A 551 -9.60 -18.45 1.69
N VAL A 552 -8.49 -18.32 0.97
CA VAL A 552 -7.32 -19.21 1.10
C VAL A 552 -6.70 -19.14 2.50
N ALA A 553 -6.56 -17.96 3.07
CA ALA A 553 -6.02 -17.75 4.41
C ALA A 553 -6.90 -18.42 5.48
N LEU A 554 -8.22 -18.22 5.41
CA LEU A 554 -9.19 -18.82 6.32
C LEU A 554 -9.19 -20.37 6.20
N LEU A 555 -9.21 -20.91 4.99
CA LEU A 555 -9.11 -22.35 4.76
C LEU A 555 -7.80 -22.92 5.34
N THR A 556 -6.70 -22.20 5.18
CA THR A 556 -5.40 -22.58 5.75
C THR A 556 -5.49 -22.68 7.28
N LEU A 557 -6.08 -21.69 7.94
CA LEU A 557 -6.27 -21.69 9.39
C LEU A 557 -7.17 -22.83 9.87
N VAL A 558 -8.25 -23.11 9.15
CA VAL A 558 -9.15 -24.25 9.46
C VAL A 558 -8.38 -25.57 9.38
N VAL A 559 -7.65 -25.80 8.28
CA VAL A 559 -6.86 -27.02 8.09
C VAL A 559 -5.82 -27.19 9.20
N LEU A 560 -5.08 -26.13 9.55
CA LEU A 560 -4.10 -26.14 10.65
C LEU A 560 -4.77 -26.45 11.99
N SER A 561 -5.91 -25.86 12.27
CA SER A 561 -6.67 -26.09 13.51
C SER A 561 -7.13 -27.55 13.62
N LEU A 562 -7.67 -28.12 12.54
CA LEU A 562 -8.07 -29.53 12.49
C LEU A 562 -6.87 -30.47 12.68
N GLN A 563 -5.72 -30.17 12.10
CA GLN A 563 -4.50 -30.96 12.29
C GLN A 563 -4.03 -30.91 13.75
N LEU A 564 -4.11 -29.75 14.42
CA LEU A 564 -3.76 -29.61 15.83
C LEU A 564 -4.71 -30.43 16.73
N VAL A 565 -6.00 -30.41 16.47
CA VAL A 565 -7.00 -31.21 17.20
C VAL A 565 -6.75 -32.71 17.01
N ARG A 566 -6.51 -33.17 15.77
CA ARG A 566 -6.20 -34.57 15.48
C ARG A 566 -4.94 -35.03 16.21
N ARG A 567 -3.85 -34.22 16.20
CA ARG A 567 -2.61 -34.52 16.93
C ARG A 567 -2.83 -34.62 18.45
N LYS A 568 -3.71 -33.82 19.04
CA LYS A 568 -4.04 -33.91 20.48
C LYS A 568 -4.83 -35.17 20.82
N ARG A 569 -5.65 -35.71 19.89
CA ARG A 569 -6.48 -36.89 20.07
C ARG A 569 -5.74 -38.22 19.73
N ALA A 570 -4.61 -38.15 19.04
CA ALA A 570 -3.82 -39.36 18.75
C ALA A 570 -3.26 -39.97 20.04
N PRO A 571 -3.24 -41.36 20.15
CA PRO A 571 -2.66 -42.06 21.29
C PRO A 571 -1.20 -41.68 21.53
N ALA A 572 -0.74 -41.77 22.77
CA ALA A 572 0.62 -41.31 23.16
C ALA A 572 1.75 -42.00 22.37
N ALA A 573 1.54 -43.20 21.86
CA ALA A 573 2.47 -43.97 21.02
C ALA A 573 2.72 -43.35 19.64
N GLU A 574 1.75 -42.60 19.05
CA GLU A 574 1.88 -41.94 17.75
C GLU A 574 2.37 -40.48 17.82
N ARG A 575 2.56 -39.95 19.00
CA ARG A 575 2.98 -38.53 19.21
C ARG A 575 4.48 -38.29 19.05
N THR A 576 5.27 -39.35 18.97
CA THR A 576 6.76 -39.32 18.92
C THR A 576 7.33 -39.53 17.52
N THR A 577 6.53 -39.85 16.51
CA THR A 577 6.92 -39.91 15.10
C THR A 577 6.47 -38.67 14.32
#